data_43e6f1f279240e502c1c1645191c6f34
#
_entry.id   43e6f1f279240e502c1c1645191c6f34
#
_cell.length_a   1.000
_cell.length_b   1.000
_cell.length_c   1.000
_cell.angle_alpha   90.00
_cell.angle_beta   90.00
_cell.angle_gamma   90.00
#
_symmetry.space_group_name_H-M   'P 1'
#
loop_
_entity.id
_entity.type
_entity.pdbx_description
1 polymer ?
#
loop_
_entity_poly.entity_id
_entity_poly.type
_entity_poly.pdbx_seq_one_letter_code
_entity_poly.pdbx_strand_id
1 'polypeptide(L)'
;SEGEELAFAAITAAGKIGGDTALEALIAKLNSNHADAATKALLSFNGKINNNIMKALDADKAIRIAALNLASTRSMDEATDKVFNMLTSPENDVRTAAYKALEGVVGPSDLERLSRLIEKESGKNIPQIQKAMRNAVLPLPKDKQYATVIPYVNKSCNPSLYYPVLAQAGNPESIAEILKGYNGNYKQEAFASLVNIDNIKMIEVLYNIAVNDKTNAQAALNRYTSLVAKSAHT
;
A
#
# COMPACT_ATOMS: atom_id res chain seq x y z
N SER A 1 -11.76 20.59 -26.83
CA SER A 1 -11.87 21.95 -27.44
C SER A 1 -10.55 22.71 -27.20
N GLU A 2 -10.24 23.70 -28.05
CA GLU A 2 -9.03 24.55 -27.91
C GLU A 2 -8.89 25.13 -26.49
N GLY A 3 -9.99 25.49 -25.87
CA GLY A 3 -10.01 26.02 -24.48
C GLY A 3 -9.59 24.97 -23.43
N GLU A 4 -9.89 23.70 -23.60
CA GLU A 4 -9.46 22.63 -22.70
C GLU A 4 -7.99 22.31 -22.86
N GLU A 5 -7.48 22.30 -24.09
CA GLU A 5 -6.05 22.08 -24.38
C GLU A 5 -5.20 23.22 -23.79
N LEU A 6 -5.67 24.46 -23.93
CA LEU A 6 -5.01 25.63 -23.36
C LEU A 6 -4.99 25.57 -21.82
N ALA A 7 -6.14 25.19 -21.19
CA ALA A 7 -6.21 25.01 -19.73
C ALA A 7 -5.26 23.92 -19.23
N PHE A 8 -5.20 22.79 -19.94
CA PHE A 8 -4.28 21.71 -19.61
C PHE A 8 -2.80 22.14 -19.73
N ALA A 9 -2.46 22.85 -20.82
CA ALA A 9 -1.11 23.38 -21.01
C ALA A 9 -0.72 24.39 -19.92
N ALA A 10 -1.64 25.29 -19.53
CA ALA A 10 -1.42 26.27 -18.47
C ALA A 10 -1.20 25.61 -17.11
N ILE A 11 -2.01 24.59 -16.77
CA ILE A 11 -1.88 23.81 -15.52
C ILE A 11 -0.51 23.09 -15.49
N THR A 12 -0.11 22.46 -16.59
CA THR A 12 1.16 21.76 -16.72
C THR A 12 2.34 22.75 -16.58
N ALA A 13 2.24 23.91 -17.22
CA ALA A 13 3.25 24.96 -17.12
C ALA A 13 3.38 25.51 -15.70
N ALA A 14 2.25 25.73 -15.00
CA ALA A 14 2.25 26.18 -13.62
C ALA A 14 3.00 25.21 -12.68
N GLY A 15 2.83 23.89 -12.87
CA GLY A 15 3.57 22.88 -12.13
C GLY A 15 5.10 22.93 -12.34
N LYS A 16 5.53 23.24 -13.56
CA LYS A 16 6.96 23.35 -13.93
C LYS A 16 7.59 24.66 -13.47
N ILE A 17 6.85 25.77 -13.58
CA ILE A 17 7.32 27.11 -13.20
C ILE A 17 7.48 27.17 -11.68
N GLY A 18 6.54 26.62 -10.92
CA GLY A 18 6.56 26.65 -9.46
C GLY A 18 6.16 28.01 -8.88
N GLY A 19 6.46 28.20 -7.60
CA GLY A 19 6.15 29.44 -6.86
C GLY A 19 4.76 29.42 -6.21
N ASP A 20 4.56 30.27 -5.19
CA ASP A 20 3.37 30.24 -4.33
C ASP A 20 2.06 30.49 -5.09
N THR A 21 2.06 31.46 -5.99
CA THR A 21 0.87 31.78 -6.81
C THR A 21 0.44 30.60 -7.69
N ALA A 22 1.41 29.92 -8.33
CA ALA A 22 1.13 28.75 -9.15
C ALA A 22 0.60 27.60 -8.28
N LEU A 23 1.17 27.42 -7.10
CA LEU A 23 0.75 26.40 -6.15
C LEU A 23 -0.70 26.61 -5.67
N GLU A 24 -1.06 27.81 -5.27
CA GLU A 24 -2.41 28.17 -4.85
C GLU A 24 -3.43 27.96 -6.00
N ALA A 25 -3.07 28.38 -7.21
CA ALA A 25 -3.91 28.16 -8.38
C ALA A 25 -4.11 26.66 -8.69
N LEU A 26 -3.06 25.85 -8.57
CA LEU A 26 -3.17 24.40 -8.76
C LEU A 26 -4.04 23.71 -7.70
N ILE A 27 -3.88 24.10 -6.43
CA ILE A 27 -4.72 23.58 -5.32
C ILE A 27 -6.18 23.94 -5.54
N ALA A 28 -6.49 25.17 -5.95
CA ALA A 28 -7.85 25.57 -6.26
C ALA A 28 -8.47 24.77 -7.42
N LYS A 29 -7.66 24.30 -8.39
CA LYS A 29 -8.11 23.43 -9.49
C LYS A 29 -8.43 22.00 -9.08
N LEU A 30 -8.02 21.55 -7.89
CA LEU A 30 -8.37 20.21 -7.38
C LEU A 30 -9.88 20.02 -7.17
N ASN A 31 -10.66 21.10 -7.09
CA ASN A 31 -12.13 21.07 -7.03
C ASN A 31 -12.76 21.50 -8.35
N SER A 32 -12.24 21.04 -9.47
CA SER A 32 -12.75 21.40 -10.81
C SER A 32 -12.69 20.22 -11.77
N ASN A 33 -13.23 20.39 -12.98
CA ASN A 33 -13.11 19.41 -14.07
C ASN A 33 -11.65 19.16 -14.53
N HIS A 34 -10.69 19.94 -14.03
CA HIS A 34 -9.25 19.78 -14.30
C HIS A 34 -8.48 19.18 -13.10
N ALA A 35 -9.16 18.56 -12.13
CA ALA A 35 -8.56 18.01 -10.91
C ALA A 35 -7.42 17.02 -11.19
N ASP A 36 -7.58 16.14 -12.18
CA ASP A 36 -6.54 15.16 -12.56
C ASP A 36 -5.28 15.85 -13.11
N ALA A 37 -5.44 16.88 -13.93
CA ALA A 37 -4.32 17.64 -14.46
C ALA A 37 -3.60 18.42 -13.35
N ALA A 38 -4.36 19.04 -12.45
CA ALA A 38 -3.82 19.75 -11.29
C ALA A 38 -3.07 18.79 -10.34
N THR A 39 -3.61 17.62 -10.08
CA THR A 39 -2.96 16.58 -9.28
C THR A 39 -1.62 16.16 -9.90
N LYS A 40 -1.57 15.90 -11.20
CA LYS A 40 -0.32 15.56 -11.91
C LYS A 40 0.70 16.70 -11.85
N ALA A 41 0.25 17.95 -12.02
CA ALA A 41 1.13 19.12 -11.93
C ALA A 41 1.68 19.29 -10.51
N LEU A 42 0.88 19.06 -9.47
CA LEU A 42 1.32 19.11 -8.06
C LEU A 42 2.28 17.96 -7.69
N LEU A 43 2.15 16.79 -8.31
CA LEU A 43 3.11 15.69 -8.12
C LEU A 43 4.49 16.02 -8.67
N SER A 44 4.55 16.75 -9.78
CA SER A 44 5.79 17.18 -10.44
C SER A 44 6.21 18.61 -10.09
N PHE A 45 5.55 19.23 -9.11
CA PHE A 45 5.77 20.64 -8.73
C PHE A 45 7.21 20.88 -8.24
N ASN A 46 7.85 21.88 -8.82
CA ASN A 46 9.20 22.26 -8.44
C ASN A 46 9.17 23.22 -7.23
N GLY A 47 9.18 22.65 -6.02
CA GLY A 47 9.17 23.44 -4.79
C GLY A 47 8.67 22.65 -3.56
N LYS A 48 8.71 23.33 -2.41
CA LYS A 48 8.21 22.80 -1.14
C LYS A 48 6.69 23.00 -1.06
N ILE A 49 5.90 21.93 -1.18
CA ILE A 49 4.44 22.01 -1.16
C ILE A 49 3.80 21.25 -0.01
N ASN A 50 4.58 20.57 0.83
CA ASN A 50 4.04 19.73 1.89
C ASN A 50 3.09 20.49 2.84
N ASN A 51 3.48 21.70 3.26
CA ASN A 51 2.62 22.54 4.12
C ASN A 51 1.28 22.88 3.46
N ASN A 52 1.27 23.08 2.16
CA ASN A 52 0.04 23.37 1.40
C ASN A 52 -0.84 22.14 1.26
N ILE A 53 -0.24 20.96 1.04
CA ILE A 53 -0.95 19.68 1.06
C ILE A 53 -1.54 19.43 2.46
N MET A 54 -0.77 19.69 3.54
CA MET A 54 -1.26 19.57 4.92
C MET A 54 -2.45 20.47 5.22
N LYS A 55 -2.48 21.71 4.68
CA LYS A 55 -3.66 22.60 4.76
C LYS A 55 -4.81 22.08 3.90
N ALA A 56 -4.53 21.57 2.70
CA ALA A 56 -5.53 21.01 1.79
C ALA A 56 -6.25 19.78 2.36
N LEU A 57 -5.63 19.05 3.28
CA LEU A 57 -6.29 17.95 4.03
C LEU A 57 -7.44 18.44 4.92
N ASP A 58 -7.47 19.70 5.30
CA ASP A 58 -8.56 20.30 6.09
C ASP A 58 -9.60 21.06 5.23
N ALA A 59 -9.42 21.09 3.91
CA ALA A 59 -10.26 21.81 2.98
C ALA A 59 -11.57 21.02 2.64
N ASP A 60 -12.32 21.51 1.64
CA ASP A 60 -13.52 20.86 1.14
C ASP A 60 -13.24 19.43 0.65
N LYS A 61 -14.30 18.60 0.63
CA LYS A 61 -14.25 17.17 0.33
C LYS A 61 -13.39 16.83 -0.89
N ALA A 62 -13.59 17.49 -2.03
CA ALA A 62 -12.88 17.18 -3.27
C ALA A 62 -11.37 17.48 -3.16
N ILE A 63 -11.02 18.61 -2.58
CA ILE A 63 -9.63 19.02 -2.32
C ILE A 63 -8.98 18.07 -1.31
N ARG A 64 -9.69 17.69 -0.26
CA ARG A 64 -9.25 16.74 0.77
C ARG A 64 -8.89 15.38 0.18
N ILE A 65 -9.75 14.83 -0.69
CA ILE A 65 -9.49 13.55 -1.38
C ILE A 65 -8.25 13.64 -2.26
N ALA A 66 -8.09 14.73 -3.02
CA ALA A 66 -6.90 14.97 -3.82
C ALA A 66 -5.64 15.13 -2.95
N ALA A 67 -5.74 15.84 -1.82
CA ALA A 67 -4.65 16.02 -0.86
C ALA A 67 -4.22 14.68 -0.22
N LEU A 68 -5.15 13.78 0.09
CA LEU A 68 -4.86 12.41 0.55
C LEU A 68 -4.03 11.63 -0.47
N ASN A 69 -4.40 11.71 -1.76
CA ASN A 69 -3.64 11.08 -2.83
C ASN A 69 -2.24 11.68 -2.99
N LEU A 70 -2.14 13.01 -2.94
CA LEU A 70 -0.85 13.72 -3.00
C LEU A 70 0.06 13.36 -1.82
N ALA A 71 -0.46 13.34 -0.60
CA ALA A 71 0.27 12.98 0.61
C ALA A 71 0.83 11.55 0.50
N SER A 72 0.01 10.60 0.05
CA SER A 72 0.42 9.21 -0.17
C SER A 72 1.51 9.08 -1.23
N THR A 73 1.33 9.71 -2.39
CA THR A 73 2.27 9.59 -3.51
C THR A 73 3.62 10.26 -3.21
N ARG A 74 3.62 11.29 -2.38
CA ARG A 74 4.83 11.99 -1.93
C ARG A 74 5.45 11.39 -0.66
N SER A 75 4.88 10.33 -0.12
CA SER A 75 5.32 9.65 1.11
C SER A 75 5.46 10.62 2.29
N MET A 76 4.40 11.40 2.53
CA MET A 76 4.38 12.43 3.57
C MET A 76 4.04 11.81 4.93
N ASP A 77 5.05 11.43 5.70
CA ASP A 77 4.89 10.87 7.04
C ASP A 77 4.24 11.86 8.04
N GLU A 78 4.47 13.16 7.87
CA GLU A 78 3.79 14.19 8.65
C GLU A 78 2.25 14.21 8.49
N ALA A 79 1.73 13.61 7.42
CA ALA A 79 0.28 13.51 7.19
C ALA A 79 -0.36 12.30 7.90
N THR A 80 0.41 11.38 8.46
CA THR A 80 -0.06 10.09 9.01
C THR A 80 -1.22 10.27 9.98
N ASP A 81 -1.11 11.17 10.96
CA ASP A 81 -2.17 11.37 11.96
C ASP A 81 -3.48 11.87 11.35
N LYS A 82 -3.40 12.80 10.40
CA LYS A 82 -4.61 13.29 9.69
C LYS A 82 -5.26 12.17 8.87
N VAL A 83 -4.45 11.35 8.20
CA VAL A 83 -4.95 10.21 7.42
C VAL A 83 -5.66 9.20 8.32
N PHE A 84 -5.07 8.83 9.46
CA PHE A 84 -5.74 7.93 10.43
C PHE A 84 -7.05 8.51 10.97
N ASN A 85 -7.11 9.81 11.25
CA ASN A 85 -8.34 10.46 11.71
C ASN A 85 -9.45 10.40 10.65
N MET A 86 -9.09 10.47 9.37
CA MET A 86 -10.04 10.40 8.25
C MET A 86 -10.57 9.00 7.96
N LEU A 87 -10.01 7.93 8.55
CA LEU A 87 -10.56 6.57 8.45
C LEU A 87 -11.95 6.46 9.09
N THR A 88 -12.28 7.35 10.02
CA THR A 88 -13.59 7.43 10.68
C THR A 88 -14.48 8.56 10.15
N SER A 89 -14.11 9.20 9.04
CA SER A 89 -14.92 10.28 8.43
C SER A 89 -16.35 9.79 8.14
N PRO A 90 -17.37 10.62 8.34
CA PRO A 90 -18.75 10.29 7.92
C PRO A 90 -18.89 10.16 6.40
N GLU A 91 -17.99 10.79 5.64
CA GLU A 91 -17.97 10.78 4.18
C GLU A 91 -17.28 9.52 3.64
N ASN A 92 -18.03 8.62 2.99
CA ASN A 92 -17.50 7.34 2.48
C ASN A 92 -16.31 7.50 1.52
N ASP A 93 -16.36 8.52 0.65
CA ASP A 93 -15.30 8.76 -0.34
C ASP A 93 -13.99 9.19 0.34
N VAL A 94 -14.11 10.03 1.39
CA VAL A 94 -12.96 10.46 2.21
C VAL A 94 -12.37 9.25 2.95
N ARG A 95 -13.21 8.39 3.57
CA ARG A 95 -12.73 7.16 4.21
C ARG A 95 -11.98 6.27 3.22
N THR A 96 -12.56 6.06 2.04
CA THR A 96 -11.95 5.23 0.99
C THR A 96 -10.60 5.78 0.55
N ALA A 97 -10.52 7.10 0.34
CA ALA A 97 -9.26 7.78 0.00
C ALA A 97 -8.24 7.70 1.15
N ALA A 98 -8.67 7.81 2.40
CA ALA A 98 -7.81 7.69 3.57
C ALA A 98 -7.21 6.28 3.72
N TYR A 99 -8.01 5.21 3.57
CA TYR A 99 -7.49 3.83 3.55
C TYR A 99 -6.44 3.63 2.45
N LYS A 100 -6.67 4.19 1.27
CA LYS A 100 -5.71 4.15 0.18
C LYS A 100 -4.45 4.96 0.49
N ALA A 101 -4.60 6.12 1.13
CA ALA A 101 -3.48 7.00 1.45
C ALA A 101 -2.53 6.41 2.50
N LEU A 102 -2.98 5.48 3.37
CA LEU A 102 -2.12 4.78 4.32
C LEU A 102 -0.89 4.17 3.63
N GLU A 103 -1.05 3.67 2.40
CA GLU A 103 0.02 3.00 1.67
C GLU A 103 1.31 3.82 1.52
N GLY A 104 1.21 5.14 1.49
CA GLY A 104 2.33 6.02 1.26
C GLY A 104 2.76 6.87 2.46
N VAL A 105 1.88 7.02 3.49
CA VAL A 105 2.18 7.91 4.63
C VAL A 105 2.70 7.18 5.87
N VAL A 106 2.57 5.84 5.93
CA VAL A 106 2.97 5.05 7.10
C VAL A 106 4.41 4.56 7.01
N GLY A 107 5.04 4.43 8.17
CA GLY A 107 6.36 3.85 8.34
C GLY A 107 6.40 2.74 9.39
N PRO A 108 7.61 2.21 9.72
CA PRO A 108 7.76 1.13 10.70
C PRO A 108 7.20 1.46 12.08
N SER A 109 7.20 2.73 12.49
CA SER A 109 6.64 3.21 13.76
C SER A 109 5.11 3.09 13.85
N ASP A 110 4.43 2.97 12.70
CA ASP A 110 2.97 2.89 12.63
C ASP A 110 2.42 1.46 12.68
N LEU A 111 3.29 0.45 12.69
CA LEU A 111 2.88 -0.97 12.65
C LEU A 111 1.95 -1.37 13.79
N GLU A 112 2.15 -0.86 14.99
CA GLU A 112 1.24 -1.13 16.11
C GLU A 112 -0.15 -0.56 15.82
N ARG A 113 -0.23 0.63 15.27
CA ARG A 113 -1.49 1.31 14.93
C ARG A 113 -2.21 0.59 13.78
N LEU A 114 -1.46 0.17 12.76
CA LEU A 114 -1.98 -0.64 11.66
C LEU A 114 -2.45 -2.02 12.12
N SER A 115 -1.72 -2.67 13.05
CA SER A 115 -2.12 -3.94 13.65
C SER A 115 -3.45 -3.81 14.40
N ARG A 116 -3.61 -2.77 15.23
CA ARG A 116 -4.90 -2.50 15.91
C ARG A 116 -6.03 -2.21 14.92
N LEU A 117 -5.73 -1.57 13.80
CA LEU A 117 -6.70 -1.27 12.76
C LEU A 117 -7.16 -2.54 12.04
N ILE A 118 -6.23 -3.41 11.60
CA ILE A 118 -6.57 -4.62 10.85
C ILE A 118 -7.36 -5.63 11.67
N GLU A 119 -7.09 -5.74 12.98
CA GLU A 119 -7.82 -6.63 13.89
C GLU A 119 -9.29 -6.20 14.10
N LYS A 120 -9.61 -4.92 13.91
CA LYS A 120 -10.96 -4.37 14.06
C LYS A 120 -11.71 -4.28 12.75
N GLU A 121 -10.99 -4.38 11.63
CA GLU A 121 -11.55 -4.16 10.30
C GLU A 121 -12.14 -5.46 9.74
N SER A 122 -13.14 -5.32 8.90
CA SER A 122 -13.75 -6.44 8.18
C SER A 122 -13.96 -6.10 6.72
N GLY A 123 -13.71 -7.08 5.84
CA GLY A 123 -14.05 -6.98 4.43
C GLY A 123 -13.09 -6.14 3.58
N LYS A 124 -13.64 -5.18 2.83
CA LYS A 124 -12.96 -4.52 1.69
C LYS A 124 -11.70 -3.71 2.02
N ASN A 125 -11.53 -3.26 3.26
CA ASN A 125 -10.40 -2.42 3.64
C ASN A 125 -9.16 -3.23 4.09
N ILE A 126 -9.32 -4.53 4.39
CA ILE A 126 -8.20 -5.41 4.80
C ILE A 126 -7.05 -5.37 3.78
N PRO A 127 -7.27 -5.50 2.46
CA PRO A 127 -6.17 -5.47 1.49
C PRO A 127 -5.38 -4.16 1.49
N GLN A 128 -6.04 -3.02 1.71
CA GLN A 128 -5.37 -1.72 1.79
C GLN A 128 -4.48 -1.63 3.04
N ILE A 129 -4.98 -2.10 4.20
CA ILE A 129 -4.19 -2.12 5.43
C ILE A 129 -3.00 -3.08 5.29
N GLN A 130 -3.20 -4.26 4.72
CA GLN A 130 -2.12 -5.21 4.44
C GLN A 130 -1.05 -4.58 3.53
N LYS A 131 -1.47 -3.82 2.51
CA LYS A 131 -0.55 -3.11 1.62
C LYS A 131 0.22 -2.01 2.36
N ALA A 132 -0.47 -1.23 3.19
CA ALA A 132 0.16 -0.23 4.05
C ALA A 132 1.19 -0.88 4.99
N MET A 133 0.86 -1.99 5.65
CA MET A 133 1.79 -2.73 6.51
C MET A 133 3.01 -3.25 5.74
N ARG A 134 2.83 -3.78 4.53
CA ARG A 134 3.96 -4.20 3.68
C ARG A 134 4.88 -3.03 3.35
N ASN A 135 4.30 -1.88 2.97
CA ASN A 135 5.08 -0.69 2.66
C ASN A 135 5.80 -0.14 3.91
N ALA A 136 5.15 -0.22 5.08
CA ALA A 136 5.75 0.19 6.35
C ALA A 136 6.99 -0.65 6.72
N VAL A 137 7.01 -1.94 6.42
CA VAL A 137 8.18 -2.80 6.72
C VAL A 137 9.24 -2.80 5.62
N LEU A 138 8.89 -2.40 4.40
CA LEU A 138 9.77 -2.46 3.23
C LEU A 138 11.13 -1.73 3.42
N PRO A 139 11.21 -0.57 4.10
CA PRO A 139 12.48 0.12 4.37
C PRO A 139 13.39 -0.62 5.34
N LEU A 140 12.87 -1.59 6.11
CA LEU A 140 13.66 -2.35 7.08
C LEU A 140 14.55 -3.38 6.36
N PRO A 141 15.74 -3.68 6.91
CA PRO A 141 16.55 -4.82 6.47
C PRO A 141 15.72 -6.11 6.49
N LYS A 142 15.95 -7.01 5.53
CA LYS A 142 15.16 -8.25 5.34
C LYS A 142 15.08 -9.12 6.61
N ASP A 143 16.16 -9.24 7.33
CA ASP A 143 16.24 -9.97 8.60
C ASP A 143 15.39 -9.33 9.71
N LYS A 144 15.16 -8.01 9.65
CA LYS A 144 14.35 -7.27 10.62
C LYS A 144 12.85 -7.28 10.28
N GLN A 145 12.48 -7.43 9.00
CA GLN A 145 11.08 -7.41 8.59
C GLN A 145 10.24 -8.47 9.32
N TYR A 146 10.71 -9.72 9.34
CA TYR A 146 10.04 -10.80 10.08
C TYR A 146 9.95 -10.50 11.60
N ALA A 147 11.09 -10.18 12.21
CA ALA A 147 11.17 -9.93 13.65
C ALA A 147 10.25 -8.79 14.11
N THR A 148 10.01 -7.81 13.24
CA THR A 148 9.13 -6.67 13.53
C THR A 148 7.65 -7.05 13.43
N VAL A 149 7.27 -7.98 12.54
CA VAL A 149 5.87 -8.37 12.30
C VAL A 149 5.40 -9.50 13.22
N ILE A 150 6.27 -10.47 13.52
CA ILE A 150 5.89 -11.70 14.23
C ILE A 150 5.23 -11.47 15.61
N PRO A 151 5.56 -10.42 16.41
CA PRO A 151 4.86 -10.17 17.65
C PRO A 151 3.36 -9.86 17.50
N TYR A 152 2.97 -9.29 16.35
CA TYR A 152 1.55 -9.01 16.05
C TYR A 152 0.84 -10.28 15.59
N VAL A 153 1.49 -11.10 14.76
CA VAL A 153 0.96 -12.42 14.36
C VAL A 153 0.64 -13.29 15.58
N ASN A 154 1.57 -13.35 16.53
CA ASN A 154 1.43 -14.19 17.74
C ASN A 154 0.33 -13.71 18.71
N LYS A 155 -0.05 -12.43 18.63
CA LYS A 155 -1.12 -11.84 19.46
C LYS A 155 -2.48 -11.87 18.75
N SER A 156 -2.51 -12.12 17.45
CA SER A 156 -3.72 -12.09 16.63
C SER A 156 -4.61 -13.29 16.88
N CYS A 157 -5.92 -13.07 16.93
CA CYS A 157 -6.91 -14.14 16.85
C CYS A 157 -7.05 -14.69 15.41
N ASN A 158 -6.59 -13.93 14.42
CA ASN A 158 -6.58 -14.33 13.02
C ASN A 158 -5.21 -14.03 12.37
N PRO A 159 -4.21 -14.89 12.55
CA PRO A 159 -2.87 -14.70 12.02
C PRO A 159 -2.80 -14.59 10.50
N SER A 160 -3.82 -15.08 9.77
CA SER A 160 -3.87 -15.00 8.30
C SER A 160 -3.90 -13.55 7.78
N LEU A 161 -4.35 -12.60 8.58
CA LEU A 161 -4.32 -11.17 8.26
C LEU A 161 -2.91 -10.65 7.96
N TYR A 162 -1.90 -11.28 8.54
CA TYR A 162 -0.49 -10.87 8.43
C TYR A 162 0.33 -11.65 7.41
N TYR A 163 -0.22 -12.74 6.83
CA TYR A 163 0.53 -13.56 5.88
C TYR A 163 1.04 -12.80 4.65
N PRO A 164 0.29 -11.86 4.04
CA PRO A 164 0.83 -11.04 2.95
C PRO A 164 2.01 -10.16 3.39
N VAL A 165 2.04 -9.74 4.66
CA VAL A 165 3.14 -8.93 5.22
C VAL A 165 4.37 -9.80 5.48
N LEU A 166 4.18 -11.00 6.04
CA LEU A 166 5.26 -12.00 6.21
C LEU A 166 5.84 -12.44 4.86
N ALA A 167 4.99 -12.59 3.84
CA ALA A 167 5.42 -12.95 2.48
C ALA A 167 6.32 -11.87 1.86
N GLN A 168 6.19 -10.61 2.25
CA GLN A 168 7.07 -9.52 1.82
C GLN A 168 8.52 -9.71 2.33
N ALA A 169 8.70 -10.20 3.56
CA ALA A 169 10.01 -10.56 4.09
C ALA A 169 10.58 -11.76 3.31
N GLY A 170 9.76 -12.80 3.11
CA GLY A 170 10.07 -13.96 2.29
C GLY A 170 11.30 -14.78 2.76
N ASN A 171 11.74 -14.58 4.01
CA ASN A 171 12.82 -15.33 4.63
C ASN A 171 12.32 -16.70 5.13
N PRO A 172 13.20 -17.65 5.50
CA PRO A 172 12.79 -18.98 5.93
C PRO A 172 11.79 -18.99 7.08
N GLU A 173 11.96 -18.08 8.04
CA GLU A 173 11.11 -17.98 9.22
C GLU A 173 9.69 -17.53 8.83
N SER A 174 9.59 -16.57 7.91
CA SER A 174 8.29 -16.13 7.35
C SER A 174 7.58 -17.25 6.60
N ILE A 175 8.33 -17.99 5.77
CA ILE A 175 7.79 -19.14 5.03
C ILE A 175 7.29 -20.21 6.00
N ALA A 176 8.08 -20.54 7.02
CA ALA A 176 7.69 -21.53 8.03
C ALA A 176 6.42 -21.12 8.78
N GLU A 177 6.29 -19.83 9.14
CA GLU A 177 5.10 -19.33 9.83
C GLU A 177 3.84 -19.40 8.95
N ILE A 178 3.95 -19.00 7.67
CA ILE A 178 2.82 -19.12 6.73
C ILE A 178 2.46 -20.59 6.49
N LEU A 179 3.46 -21.50 6.42
CA LEU A 179 3.22 -22.95 6.28
C LEU A 179 2.47 -23.56 7.47
N LYS A 180 2.64 -23.04 8.69
CA LYS A 180 1.79 -23.46 9.82
C LYS A 180 0.31 -23.18 9.54
N GLY A 181 0.00 -22.00 9.00
CA GLY A 181 -1.35 -21.66 8.60
C GLY A 181 -1.87 -22.50 7.43
N TYR A 182 -1.01 -22.81 6.45
CA TYR A 182 -1.34 -23.70 5.33
C TYR A 182 -1.70 -25.11 5.77
N ASN A 183 -1.00 -25.64 6.75
CA ASN A 183 -1.28 -26.97 7.34
C ASN A 183 -2.36 -26.95 8.43
N GLY A 184 -2.86 -25.78 8.80
CA GLY A 184 -3.88 -25.53 9.80
C GLY A 184 -5.20 -25.00 9.20
N ASN A 185 -5.79 -24.04 9.88
CA ASN A 185 -7.12 -23.51 9.59
C ASN A 185 -7.16 -22.42 8.51
N TYR A 186 -6.00 -21.93 8.03
CA TYR A 186 -5.91 -20.78 7.13
C TYR A 186 -5.26 -21.15 5.79
N LYS A 187 -5.61 -22.35 5.29
CA LYS A 187 -4.96 -22.96 4.13
C LYS A 187 -4.98 -22.07 2.89
N GLN A 188 -6.11 -21.46 2.59
CA GLN A 188 -6.27 -20.67 1.36
C GLN A 188 -5.55 -19.32 1.45
N GLU A 189 -5.67 -18.63 2.57
CA GLU A 189 -4.99 -17.35 2.83
C GLU A 189 -3.47 -17.53 2.87
N ALA A 190 -3.01 -18.61 3.47
CA ALA A 190 -1.61 -18.98 3.50
C ALA A 190 -1.10 -19.29 2.08
N PHE A 191 -1.82 -20.10 1.31
CA PHE A 191 -1.45 -20.42 -0.06
C PHE A 191 -1.39 -19.15 -0.93
N ALA A 192 -2.40 -18.28 -0.85
CA ALA A 192 -2.41 -17.00 -1.57
C ALA A 192 -1.19 -16.12 -1.25
N SER A 193 -0.63 -16.25 -0.05
CA SER A 193 0.57 -15.53 0.35
C SER A 193 1.85 -16.23 -0.11
N LEU A 194 1.92 -17.57 0.02
CA LEU A 194 3.09 -18.39 -0.37
C LEU A 194 3.44 -18.23 -1.86
N VAL A 195 2.44 -18.22 -2.75
CA VAL A 195 2.66 -18.09 -4.20
C VAL A 195 3.26 -16.74 -4.61
N ASN A 196 3.17 -15.73 -3.74
CA ASN A 196 3.72 -14.41 -3.99
C ASN A 196 5.16 -14.22 -3.47
N ILE A 197 5.72 -15.19 -2.75
CA ILE A 197 7.09 -15.11 -2.24
C ILE A 197 8.08 -15.32 -3.39
N ASP A 198 8.98 -14.35 -3.57
CA ASP A 198 10.06 -14.44 -4.56
C ASP A 198 11.35 -14.90 -3.89
N ASN A 199 11.42 -16.18 -3.56
CA ASN A 199 12.56 -16.81 -2.92
C ASN A 199 12.76 -18.24 -3.47
N ILE A 200 13.99 -18.61 -3.79
CA ILE A 200 14.34 -19.93 -4.32
C ILE A 200 13.92 -21.09 -3.40
N LYS A 201 13.89 -20.87 -2.08
CA LYS A 201 13.40 -21.85 -1.10
C LYS A 201 11.94 -22.23 -1.29
N MET A 202 11.17 -21.44 -2.04
CA MET A 202 9.80 -21.78 -2.39
C MET A 202 9.67 -22.86 -3.46
N ILE A 203 10.74 -23.19 -4.19
CA ILE A 203 10.72 -24.21 -5.24
C ILE A 203 10.27 -25.56 -4.66
N GLU A 204 10.89 -26.02 -3.57
CA GLU A 204 10.52 -27.26 -2.91
C GLU A 204 9.12 -27.22 -2.30
N VAL A 205 8.78 -26.12 -1.64
CA VAL A 205 7.44 -25.91 -1.05
C VAL A 205 6.35 -25.99 -2.11
N LEU A 206 6.52 -25.29 -3.23
CA LEU A 206 5.53 -25.24 -4.30
C LEU A 206 5.41 -26.58 -5.04
N TYR A 207 6.53 -27.30 -5.24
CA TYR A 207 6.51 -28.66 -5.77
C TYR A 207 5.68 -29.59 -4.89
N ASN A 208 5.92 -29.57 -3.58
CA ASN A 208 5.20 -30.41 -2.62
C ASN A 208 3.69 -30.08 -2.61
N ILE A 209 3.32 -28.80 -2.70
CA ILE A 209 1.93 -28.38 -2.81
C ILE A 209 1.31 -28.89 -4.14
N ALA A 210 2.04 -28.73 -5.26
CA ALA A 210 1.56 -29.17 -6.57
C ALA A 210 1.27 -30.67 -6.65
N VAL A 211 2.07 -31.48 -5.96
CA VAL A 211 1.90 -32.95 -5.93
C VAL A 211 0.80 -33.39 -4.98
N ASN A 212 0.67 -32.76 -3.82
CA ASN A 212 -0.15 -33.25 -2.72
C ASN A 212 -1.48 -32.53 -2.52
N ASP A 213 -1.66 -31.35 -3.10
CA ASP A 213 -2.87 -30.53 -2.95
C ASP A 213 -3.59 -30.30 -4.29
N LYS A 214 -4.54 -31.15 -4.61
CA LYS A 214 -5.30 -31.08 -5.86
C LYS A 214 -5.95 -29.72 -6.12
N THR A 215 -6.38 -29.03 -5.06
CA THR A 215 -7.05 -27.73 -5.17
C THR A 215 -6.09 -26.65 -5.64
N ASN A 216 -4.89 -26.65 -5.10
CA ASN A 216 -3.88 -25.63 -5.36
C ASN A 216 -2.79 -26.07 -6.38
N ALA A 217 -2.86 -27.31 -6.87
CA ALA A 217 -1.84 -27.93 -7.70
C ALA A 217 -1.41 -27.09 -8.91
N GLN A 218 -2.39 -26.64 -9.71
CA GLN A 218 -2.09 -25.89 -10.94
C GLN A 218 -1.42 -24.53 -10.66
N ALA A 219 -1.92 -23.80 -9.66
CA ALA A 219 -1.33 -22.51 -9.29
C ALA A 219 0.07 -22.66 -8.68
N ALA A 220 0.27 -23.70 -7.86
CA ALA A 220 1.57 -24.04 -7.30
C ALA A 220 2.58 -24.44 -8.40
N LEU A 221 2.16 -25.25 -9.38
CA LEU A 221 2.99 -25.66 -10.51
C LEU A 221 3.39 -24.47 -11.39
N ASN A 222 2.47 -23.58 -11.68
CA ASN A 222 2.74 -22.38 -12.48
C ASN A 222 3.79 -21.49 -11.78
N ARG A 223 3.66 -21.30 -10.46
CA ARG A 223 4.64 -20.53 -9.71
C ARG A 223 5.99 -21.23 -9.58
N TYR A 224 5.98 -22.55 -9.35
CA TYR A 224 7.16 -23.39 -9.35
C TYR A 224 7.97 -23.24 -10.64
N THR A 225 7.33 -23.41 -11.81
CA THR A 225 8.00 -23.28 -13.11
C THR A 225 8.59 -21.89 -13.34
N SER A 226 7.87 -20.84 -12.90
CA SER A 226 8.35 -19.47 -12.97
C SER A 226 9.62 -19.24 -12.13
N LEU A 227 9.69 -19.80 -10.90
CA LEU A 227 10.86 -19.66 -10.04
C LEU A 227 12.04 -20.48 -10.53
N VAL A 228 11.80 -21.70 -11.03
CA VAL A 228 12.87 -22.53 -11.63
C VAL A 228 13.46 -21.85 -12.86
N ALA A 229 12.63 -21.31 -13.76
CA ALA A 229 13.12 -20.58 -14.93
C ALA A 229 13.97 -19.36 -14.53
N LYS A 230 13.53 -18.61 -13.50
CA LYS A 230 14.29 -17.46 -12.98
C LYS A 230 15.64 -17.87 -12.39
N SER A 231 15.69 -18.99 -11.64
CA SER A 231 16.91 -19.48 -11.00
C SER A 231 17.94 -20.03 -11.98
N ALA A 232 17.53 -20.46 -13.17
CA ALA A 232 18.43 -20.96 -14.21
C ALA A 232 19.17 -19.83 -14.96
N HIS A 233 18.74 -18.56 -14.77
CA HIS A 233 19.35 -17.38 -15.41
C HIS A 233 20.14 -16.50 -14.43
N THR A 234 20.28 -16.92 -13.16
CA THR A 234 21.14 -16.30 -12.13
C THR A 234 22.33 -17.19 -11.81
#